data_f1b441ae5becede9c81e62373d2e6995
#
_entry.id   f1b441ae5becede9c81e62373d2e6995
#
_cell.length_a   1.000
_cell.length_b   1.000
_cell.length_c   1.000
_cell.angle_alpha   90.00
_cell.angle_beta   90.00
_cell.angle_gamma   90.00
#
_symmetry.space_group_name_H-M   'P 1'
#
loop_
_entity.id
_entity.type
_entity.pdbx_description
1 polymer ?
#
loop_
_entity_poly.entity_id
_entity_poly.type
_entity_poly.pdbx_seq_one_letter_code
_entity_poly.pdbx_strand_id
1 'polypeptide(L)'
;MRLSNKSPIGFIGAGKVGTSLAIALHEVGYRVTGAYSKSISSANNLSNAIPNCRTYSYIKDIASNCEILFITTPDDSIESTANSFEPSSHNSLVHCSGAKTIDVFTSAISKNIQVGSFHPMQAFSSIENGVESIPGTTFGIEGTGEIRNYLSEVAIQLKGTPVFIRSEHKALYHLSGVMLGNLLASLAAISANLWSQMNIDVDTALEAL
;
A
#
# COMPACT_ATOMS: atom_id res chain seq x y z
N MET A 1 -21.60 3.78 -10.09
CA MET A 1 -21.45 4.90 -9.12
C MET A 1 -20.03 5.41 -9.28
N ARG A 2 -19.82 6.71 -9.45
CA ARG A 2 -18.46 7.25 -9.67
C ARG A 2 -17.68 7.29 -8.35
N LEU A 3 -16.51 6.69 -8.30
CA LEU A 3 -15.62 6.73 -7.15
C LEU A 3 -15.15 8.16 -6.86
N SER A 4 -15.07 8.52 -5.58
CA SER A 4 -14.67 9.86 -5.14
C SER A 4 -14.01 9.81 -3.75
N ASN A 5 -13.54 10.94 -3.25
CA ASN A 5 -13.00 11.04 -1.88
C ASN A 5 -14.05 10.77 -0.78
N LYS A 6 -15.35 10.75 -1.13
CA LYS A 6 -16.45 10.39 -0.23
C LYS A 6 -16.73 8.88 -0.19
N SER A 7 -16.23 8.12 -1.16
CA SER A 7 -16.37 6.65 -1.18
C SER A 7 -15.70 6.05 0.04
N PRO A 8 -16.39 5.22 0.84
CA PRO A 8 -15.83 4.63 2.04
C PRO A 8 -14.72 3.65 1.68
N ILE A 9 -13.55 3.87 2.29
CA ILE A 9 -12.33 3.09 2.12
C ILE A 9 -12.13 2.18 3.33
N GLY A 10 -11.86 0.90 3.07
CA GLY A 10 -11.46 -0.07 4.07
C GLY A 10 -10.06 -0.62 3.80
N PHE A 11 -9.32 -0.88 4.86
CA PHE A 11 -8.00 -1.50 4.81
C PHE A 11 -8.04 -2.93 5.36
N ILE A 12 -7.64 -3.89 4.53
CA ILE A 12 -7.46 -5.30 4.89
C ILE A 12 -5.96 -5.56 5.00
N GLY A 13 -5.46 -5.54 6.23
CA GLY A 13 -4.04 -5.49 6.56
C GLY A 13 -3.67 -4.13 7.17
N ALA A 14 -3.26 -4.14 8.45
CA ALA A 14 -2.88 -2.95 9.21
C ALA A 14 -1.39 -2.99 9.57
N GLY A 15 -0.55 -3.28 8.57
CA GLY A 15 0.90 -3.17 8.67
C GLY A 15 1.38 -1.74 8.41
N LYS A 16 2.69 -1.54 8.31
CA LYS A 16 3.29 -0.21 8.08
C LYS A 16 2.72 0.47 6.85
N VAL A 17 2.70 -0.19 5.69
CA VAL A 17 2.16 0.37 4.42
C VAL A 17 0.68 0.72 4.56
N GLY A 18 -0.14 -0.23 5.02
CA GLY A 18 -1.59 -0.02 5.13
C GLY A 18 -1.94 1.11 6.09
N THR A 19 -1.29 1.16 7.25
CA THR A 19 -1.56 2.19 8.26
C THR A 19 -1.07 3.56 7.81
N SER A 20 0.15 3.67 7.26
CA SER A 20 0.67 4.95 6.74
C SER A 20 -0.20 5.50 5.62
N LEU A 21 -0.59 4.64 4.67
CA LEU A 21 -1.43 5.05 3.55
C LEU A 21 -2.84 5.45 4.02
N ALA A 22 -3.42 4.73 4.99
CA ALA A 22 -4.72 5.06 5.57
C ALA A 22 -4.74 6.43 6.24
N ILE A 23 -3.69 6.72 7.04
CA ILE A 23 -3.52 8.03 7.71
C ILE A 23 -3.37 9.13 6.66
N ALA A 24 -2.44 8.98 5.71
CA ALA A 24 -2.21 9.99 4.68
C ALA A 24 -3.45 10.26 3.82
N LEU A 25 -4.23 9.23 3.47
CA LEU A 25 -5.51 9.39 2.77
C LEU A 25 -6.51 10.18 3.60
N HIS A 26 -6.62 9.88 4.89
CA HIS A 26 -7.49 10.63 5.79
C HIS A 26 -7.10 12.11 5.88
N GLU A 27 -5.82 12.41 6.01
CA GLU A 27 -5.29 13.79 6.10
C GLU A 27 -5.60 14.64 4.86
N VAL A 28 -5.66 14.02 3.67
CA VAL A 28 -6.05 14.70 2.43
C VAL A 28 -7.55 14.60 2.13
N GLY A 29 -8.37 14.21 3.12
CA GLY A 29 -9.82 14.28 3.08
C GLY A 29 -10.54 13.08 2.46
N TYR A 30 -9.87 11.95 2.28
CA TYR A 30 -10.54 10.69 1.89
C TYR A 30 -11.22 10.03 3.07
N ARG A 31 -12.34 9.37 2.79
CA ARG A 31 -13.18 8.75 3.81
C ARG A 31 -12.69 7.33 4.16
N VAL A 32 -11.68 7.23 5.02
CA VAL A 32 -11.23 5.94 5.57
C VAL A 32 -12.14 5.54 6.73
N THR A 33 -12.87 4.43 6.59
CA THR A 33 -13.95 4.04 7.52
C THR A 33 -13.76 2.67 8.16
N GLY A 34 -12.84 1.85 7.67
CA GLY A 34 -12.71 0.49 8.14
C GLY A 34 -11.28 -0.03 8.16
N ALA A 35 -10.97 -0.80 9.20
CA ALA A 35 -9.73 -1.54 9.35
C ALA A 35 -10.00 -3.00 9.73
N TYR A 36 -9.32 -3.91 9.07
CA TYR A 36 -9.26 -5.33 9.41
C TYR A 36 -7.81 -5.81 9.38
N SER A 37 -7.43 -6.64 10.32
CA SER A 37 -6.14 -7.36 10.30
C SER A 37 -6.28 -8.69 11.03
N LYS A 38 -5.44 -9.68 10.67
CA LYS A 38 -5.30 -10.92 11.46
C LYS A 38 -4.91 -10.61 12.90
N SER A 39 -4.10 -9.57 13.14
CA SER A 39 -3.82 -9.02 14.46
C SER A 39 -4.83 -7.94 14.78
N ILE A 40 -5.73 -8.21 15.73
CA ILE A 40 -6.73 -7.24 16.17
C ILE A 40 -6.10 -5.97 16.75
N SER A 41 -4.94 -6.10 17.43
CA SER A 41 -4.20 -4.94 17.94
C SER A 41 -3.73 -4.03 16.80
N SER A 42 -3.23 -4.58 15.70
CA SER A 42 -2.84 -3.79 14.53
C SER A 42 -4.04 -3.09 13.90
N ALA A 43 -5.18 -3.76 13.76
CA ALA A 43 -6.41 -3.15 13.25
C ALA A 43 -6.89 -2.01 14.15
N ASN A 44 -6.83 -2.20 15.48
CA ASN A 44 -7.17 -1.16 16.45
C ASN A 44 -6.21 0.02 16.39
N ASN A 45 -4.90 -0.21 16.23
CA ASN A 45 -3.93 0.89 16.07
C ASN A 45 -4.26 1.74 14.84
N LEU A 46 -4.57 1.14 13.70
CA LEU A 46 -4.99 1.87 12.51
C LEU A 46 -6.29 2.63 12.77
N SER A 47 -7.32 1.98 13.31
CA SER A 47 -8.63 2.62 13.51
C SER A 47 -8.57 3.75 14.53
N ASN A 48 -7.76 3.63 15.59
CA ASN A 48 -7.60 4.68 16.60
C ASN A 48 -6.85 5.92 16.07
N ALA A 49 -6.03 5.76 15.03
CA ALA A 49 -5.33 6.88 14.40
C ALA A 49 -6.23 7.72 13.48
N ILE A 50 -7.44 7.24 13.14
CA ILE A 50 -8.31 7.89 12.17
C ILE A 50 -9.73 8.06 12.75
N PRO A 51 -10.23 9.32 12.89
CA PRO A 51 -11.59 9.58 13.36
C PRO A 51 -12.65 8.85 12.55
N ASN A 52 -13.62 8.24 13.22
CA ASN A 52 -14.73 7.47 12.64
C ASN A 52 -14.30 6.22 11.84
N CYS A 53 -13.07 5.78 11.91
CA CYS A 53 -12.64 4.48 11.39
C CYS A 53 -13.00 3.37 12.40
N ARG A 54 -13.53 2.25 11.92
CA ARG A 54 -13.95 1.12 12.76
C ARG A 54 -13.07 -0.08 12.52
N THR A 55 -12.76 -0.81 13.61
CA THR A 55 -12.17 -2.14 13.52
C THR A 55 -13.25 -3.18 13.24
N TYR A 56 -12.96 -4.07 12.28
CA TYR A 56 -13.82 -5.20 11.95
C TYR A 56 -13.15 -6.52 12.33
N SER A 57 -13.94 -7.46 12.85
CA SER A 57 -13.47 -8.80 13.21
C SER A 57 -13.48 -9.78 12.02
N TYR A 58 -14.25 -9.47 10.99
CA TYR A 58 -14.39 -10.32 9.80
C TYR A 58 -14.26 -9.49 8.52
N ILE A 59 -13.58 -10.07 7.51
CA ILE A 59 -13.38 -9.41 6.21
C ILE A 59 -14.71 -9.13 5.50
N LYS A 60 -15.70 -10.04 5.61
CA LYS A 60 -17.03 -9.84 5.02
C LYS A 60 -17.72 -8.58 5.53
N ASP A 61 -17.49 -8.21 6.80
CA ASP A 61 -18.18 -7.06 7.39
C ASP A 61 -17.55 -5.74 6.90
N ILE A 62 -16.22 -5.64 6.79
CA ILE A 62 -15.58 -4.47 6.19
C ILE A 62 -15.91 -4.38 4.69
N ALA A 63 -15.99 -5.50 3.96
CA ALA A 63 -16.39 -5.53 2.56
C ALA A 63 -17.83 -5.05 2.33
N SER A 64 -18.74 -5.33 3.26
CA SER A 64 -20.13 -4.85 3.19
C SER A 64 -20.30 -3.36 3.49
N ASN A 65 -19.30 -2.73 4.13
CA ASN A 65 -19.38 -1.34 4.59
C ASN A 65 -18.45 -0.37 3.84
N CYS A 66 -17.60 -0.88 2.95
CA CYS A 66 -16.64 -0.08 2.19
C CYS A 66 -16.79 -0.32 0.68
N GLU A 67 -16.62 0.72 -0.11
CA GLU A 67 -16.65 0.64 -1.58
C GLU A 67 -15.25 0.29 -2.13
N ILE A 68 -14.19 0.80 -1.51
CA ILE A 68 -12.82 0.56 -1.93
C ILE A 68 -12.10 -0.20 -0.83
N LEU A 69 -11.56 -1.36 -1.17
CA LEU A 69 -10.85 -2.24 -0.24
C LEU A 69 -9.37 -2.30 -0.61
N PHE A 70 -8.53 -1.65 0.18
CA PHE A 70 -7.10 -1.79 0.07
C PHE A 70 -6.64 -3.06 0.78
N ILE A 71 -6.09 -4.01 0.03
CA ILE A 71 -5.50 -5.26 0.54
C ILE A 71 -4.00 -5.02 0.69
N THR A 72 -3.59 -4.71 1.92
CA THR A 72 -2.21 -4.35 2.30
C THR A 72 -1.57 -5.43 3.16
N THR A 73 -1.94 -6.68 2.91
CA THR A 73 -1.30 -7.89 3.46
C THR A 73 0.04 -8.15 2.74
N PRO A 74 0.92 -9.01 3.29
CA PRO A 74 2.10 -9.47 2.57
C PRO A 74 1.75 -10.04 1.19
N ASP A 75 2.65 -9.88 0.22
CA ASP A 75 2.43 -10.21 -1.19
C ASP A 75 1.90 -11.62 -1.41
N ASP A 76 2.43 -12.60 -0.67
CA ASP A 76 2.01 -14.01 -0.76
C ASP A 76 0.62 -14.28 -0.18
N SER A 77 0.05 -13.32 0.54
CA SER A 77 -1.28 -13.42 1.15
C SER A 77 -2.36 -12.63 0.42
N ILE A 78 -2.02 -11.80 -0.60
CA ILE A 78 -2.98 -10.94 -1.29
C ILE A 78 -4.08 -11.78 -1.94
N GLU A 79 -3.71 -12.75 -2.76
CA GLU A 79 -4.65 -13.60 -3.48
C GLU A 79 -5.55 -14.41 -2.53
N SER A 80 -4.97 -15.07 -1.53
CA SER A 80 -5.73 -15.84 -0.55
C SER A 80 -6.67 -14.95 0.28
N THR A 81 -6.25 -13.71 0.59
CA THR A 81 -7.08 -12.73 1.28
C THR A 81 -8.25 -12.30 0.41
N ALA A 82 -8.00 -11.97 -0.85
CA ALA A 82 -9.06 -11.60 -1.80
C ALA A 82 -10.08 -12.72 -2.01
N ASN A 83 -9.64 -13.98 -2.02
CA ASN A 83 -10.49 -15.15 -2.19
C ASN A 83 -11.19 -15.62 -0.88
N SER A 84 -10.87 -15.00 0.28
CA SER A 84 -11.47 -15.37 1.57
C SER A 84 -12.87 -14.77 1.82
N PHE A 85 -13.35 -13.92 0.93
CA PHE A 85 -14.68 -13.29 1.00
C PHE A 85 -15.25 -13.09 -0.40
N GLU A 86 -16.54 -12.86 -0.47
CA GLU A 86 -17.25 -12.56 -1.73
C GLU A 86 -17.41 -11.04 -1.87
N PRO A 87 -16.61 -10.38 -2.71
CA PRO A 87 -16.84 -8.97 -3.00
C PRO A 87 -18.12 -8.81 -3.81
N SER A 88 -18.87 -7.76 -3.53
CA SER A 88 -20.07 -7.41 -4.27
C SER A 88 -19.76 -6.41 -5.39
N SER A 89 -20.72 -6.18 -6.29
CA SER A 89 -20.54 -5.27 -7.44
C SER A 89 -20.27 -3.80 -7.07
N HIS A 90 -20.47 -3.43 -5.82
CA HIS A 90 -20.13 -2.08 -5.34
C HIS A 90 -18.69 -1.97 -4.80
N ASN A 91 -17.99 -3.10 -4.63
CA ASN A 91 -16.60 -3.07 -4.19
C ASN A 91 -15.64 -2.82 -5.36
N SER A 92 -14.52 -2.20 -5.04
CA SER A 92 -13.30 -2.20 -5.86
C SER A 92 -12.16 -2.72 -4.99
N LEU A 93 -11.33 -3.62 -5.53
CA LEU A 93 -10.21 -4.22 -4.79
C LEU A 93 -8.90 -3.60 -5.26
N VAL A 94 -8.07 -3.17 -4.33
CA VAL A 94 -6.77 -2.57 -4.62
C VAL A 94 -5.71 -3.22 -3.76
N HIS A 95 -4.57 -3.62 -4.35
CA HIS A 95 -3.40 -4.04 -3.55
C HIS A 95 -2.24 -3.06 -3.69
N CYS A 96 -1.27 -3.15 -2.77
CA CYS A 96 -0.11 -2.27 -2.74
C CYS A 96 1.23 -2.97 -3.09
N SER A 97 1.19 -4.20 -3.61
CA SER A 97 2.41 -4.89 -4.06
C SER A 97 3.03 -4.23 -5.29
N GLY A 98 4.35 -4.09 -5.29
CA GLY A 98 5.12 -3.65 -6.44
C GLY A 98 5.36 -4.75 -7.47
N ALA A 99 5.36 -6.02 -7.04
CA ALA A 99 5.68 -7.17 -7.87
C ALA A 99 4.45 -7.88 -8.45
N LYS A 100 3.35 -7.97 -7.66
CA LYS A 100 2.14 -8.66 -8.09
C LYS A 100 1.34 -7.80 -9.09
N THR A 101 0.78 -8.44 -10.12
CA THR A 101 -0.17 -7.82 -11.07
C THR A 101 -1.59 -7.87 -10.51
N ILE A 102 -2.53 -7.17 -11.15
CA ILE A 102 -3.96 -7.25 -10.79
C ILE A 102 -4.57 -8.65 -11.02
N ASP A 103 -3.86 -9.56 -11.71
CA ASP A 103 -4.33 -10.93 -11.96
C ASP A 103 -4.49 -11.75 -10.66
N VAL A 104 -3.88 -11.33 -9.55
CA VAL A 104 -4.16 -11.92 -8.23
C VAL A 104 -5.65 -11.80 -7.83
N PHE A 105 -6.41 -10.96 -8.52
CA PHE A 105 -7.85 -10.76 -8.34
C PHE A 105 -8.71 -11.46 -9.40
N THR A 106 -8.23 -12.55 -10.01
CA THR A 106 -8.93 -13.28 -11.09
C THR A 106 -10.40 -13.56 -10.77
N SER A 107 -10.72 -14.01 -9.54
CA SER A 107 -12.10 -14.26 -9.11
C SER A 107 -12.96 -12.98 -9.11
N ALA A 108 -12.42 -11.84 -8.72
CA ALA A 108 -13.13 -10.56 -8.75
C ALA A 108 -13.29 -10.05 -10.19
N ILE A 109 -12.26 -10.17 -11.01
CA ILE A 109 -12.29 -9.79 -12.44
C ILE A 109 -13.37 -10.59 -13.19
N SER A 110 -13.48 -11.88 -12.96
CA SER A 110 -14.52 -12.73 -13.59
C SER A 110 -15.94 -12.32 -13.25
N LYS A 111 -16.12 -11.57 -12.15
CA LYS A 111 -17.42 -11.01 -11.70
C LYS A 111 -17.59 -9.53 -12.09
N ASN A 112 -16.74 -9.00 -12.99
CA ASN A 112 -16.71 -7.59 -13.41
C ASN A 112 -16.51 -6.59 -12.25
N ILE A 113 -15.85 -7.01 -11.17
CA ILE A 113 -15.44 -6.13 -10.07
C ILE A 113 -14.20 -5.36 -10.50
N GLN A 114 -14.16 -4.06 -10.25
CA GLN A 114 -13.01 -3.23 -10.57
C GLN A 114 -11.84 -3.57 -9.65
N VAL A 115 -10.67 -3.74 -10.24
CA VAL A 115 -9.45 -4.08 -9.51
C VAL A 115 -8.32 -3.15 -9.87
N GLY A 116 -7.45 -2.91 -8.90
CA GLY A 116 -6.29 -2.05 -9.09
C GLY A 116 -5.08 -2.44 -8.25
N SER A 117 -3.97 -1.86 -8.60
CA SER A 117 -2.73 -1.87 -7.83
C SER A 117 -2.28 -0.43 -7.61
N PHE A 118 -1.86 -0.12 -6.40
CA PHE A 118 -1.40 1.20 -5.99
C PHE A 118 -0.14 1.05 -5.15
N HIS A 119 1.01 0.98 -5.83
CA HIS A 119 2.30 0.70 -5.18
C HIS A 119 3.08 1.99 -4.94
N PRO A 120 3.28 2.42 -3.69
CA PRO A 120 4.20 3.51 -3.36
C PRO A 120 5.65 3.02 -3.53
N MET A 121 6.44 3.71 -4.39
CA MET A 121 7.85 3.39 -4.65
C MET A 121 8.72 3.94 -3.53
N GLN A 122 8.55 3.37 -2.32
CA GLN A 122 9.35 3.76 -1.16
C GLN A 122 9.46 2.61 -0.14
N ALA A 123 10.42 2.73 0.78
CA ALA A 123 10.53 1.84 1.94
C ALA A 123 9.75 2.41 3.13
N PHE A 124 9.01 1.56 3.84
CA PHE A 124 8.27 1.91 5.05
C PHE A 124 8.98 1.34 6.28
N SER A 125 9.90 2.12 6.87
CA SER A 125 10.65 1.72 8.06
C SER A 125 9.78 1.72 9.32
N SER A 126 8.92 2.73 9.49
CA SER A 126 7.89 2.85 10.52
C SER A 126 6.60 3.41 9.91
N ILE A 127 5.55 3.56 10.70
CA ILE A 127 4.30 4.20 10.28
C ILE A 127 4.52 5.70 10.11
N GLU A 128 5.17 6.33 11.08
CA GLU A 128 5.45 7.77 11.12
C GLU A 128 6.28 8.18 9.90
N ASN A 129 7.45 7.55 9.71
CA ASN A 129 8.30 7.78 8.53
C ASN A 129 7.57 7.49 7.22
N GLY A 130 6.68 6.49 7.23
CA GLY A 130 5.85 6.16 6.08
C GLY A 130 4.89 7.29 5.69
N VAL A 131 4.20 7.88 6.65
CA VAL A 131 3.30 9.03 6.43
C VAL A 131 4.08 10.24 5.92
N GLU A 132 5.19 10.60 6.58
CA GLU A 132 6.04 11.74 6.21
C GLU A 132 6.64 11.62 4.81
N SER A 133 6.94 10.40 4.36
CA SER A 133 7.58 10.14 3.07
C SER A 133 6.60 9.96 1.90
N ILE A 134 5.29 9.89 2.15
CA ILE A 134 4.27 9.77 1.09
C ILE A 134 4.27 10.94 0.12
N PRO A 135 4.34 12.23 0.57
CA PRO A 135 4.50 13.35 -0.34
C PRO A 135 5.79 13.24 -1.16
N GLY A 136 5.67 13.39 -2.48
CA GLY A 136 6.81 13.21 -3.42
C GLY A 136 7.03 11.77 -3.90
N THR A 137 6.34 10.78 -3.30
CA THR A 137 6.45 9.38 -3.73
C THR A 137 5.87 9.16 -5.13
N THR A 138 6.53 8.33 -5.92
CA THR A 138 5.96 7.79 -7.16
C THR A 138 5.05 6.63 -6.84
N PHE A 139 3.82 6.64 -7.38
CA PHE A 139 2.87 5.55 -7.25
C PHE A 139 2.75 4.78 -8.56
N GLY A 140 3.18 3.52 -8.56
CA GLY A 140 2.95 2.61 -9.66
C GLY A 140 1.50 2.12 -9.67
N ILE A 141 0.77 2.44 -10.74
CA ILE A 141 -0.67 2.20 -10.85
C ILE A 141 -0.96 1.22 -11.98
N GLU A 142 -1.74 0.21 -11.67
CA GLU A 142 -2.40 -0.68 -12.60
C GLU A 142 -3.89 -0.74 -12.23
N GLY A 143 -4.80 -0.93 -13.20
CA GLY A 143 -6.21 -1.02 -12.85
C GLY A 143 -7.15 -1.10 -14.03
N THR A 144 -8.37 -1.58 -13.76
CA THR A 144 -9.48 -1.69 -14.71
C THR A 144 -10.49 -0.55 -14.49
N GLY A 145 -11.21 -0.17 -15.53
CA GLY A 145 -12.34 0.77 -15.42
C GLY A 145 -12.00 2.09 -14.73
N GLU A 146 -12.90 2.55 -13.86
CA GLU A 146 -12.78 3.85 -13.17
C GLU A 146 -11.73 3.83 -12.05
N ILE A 147 -11.43 2.66 -11.45
CA ILE A 147 -10.48 2.58 -10.33
C ILE A 147 -9.08 3.07 -10.71
N ARG A 148 -8.66 2.86 -11.96
CA ARG A 148 -7.37 3.34 -12.47
C ARG A 148 -7.26 4.88 -12.41
N ASN A 149 -8.30 5.57 -12.84
CA ASN A 149 -8.33 7.04 -12.81
C ASN A 149 -8.45 7.55 -11.38
N TYR A 150 -9.30 6.90 -10.56
CA TYR A 150 -9.43 7.20 -9.15
C TYR A 150 -8.06 7.11 -8.41
N LEU A 151 -7.31 6.03 -8.62
CA LEU A 151 -5.98 5.86 -8.01
C LEU A 151 -4.97 6.91 -8.48
N SER A 152 -5.09 7.37 -9.73
CA SER A 152 -4.28 8.49 -10.23
C SER A 152 -4.61 9.80 -9.50
N GLU A 153 -5.89 10.09 -9.30
CA GLU A 153 -6.33 11.25 -8.52
C GLU A 153 -5.86 11.15 -7.05
N VAL A 154 -5.96 9.97 -6.45
CA VAL A 154 -5.43 9.69 -5.11
C VAL A 154 -3.94 10.01 -5.00
N ALA A 155 -3.12 9.55 -5.95
CA ALA A 155 -1.69 9.82 -5.96
C ALA A 155 -1.38 11.33 -6.00
N ILE A 156 -2.11 12.08 -6.83
CA ILE A 156 -1.97 13.54 -6.95
C ILE A 156 -2.37 14.25 -5.64
N GLN A 157 -3.48 13.85 -5.02
CA GLN A 157 -3.93 14.42 -3.74
C GLN A 157 -2.93 14.15 -2.59
N LEU A 158 -2.25 13.00 -2.63
CA LEU A 158 -1.15 12.66 -1.72
C LEU A 158 0.15 13.40 -2.06
N LYS A 159 0.13 14.34 -3.02
CA LYS A 159 1.30 15.07 -3.53
C LYS A 159 2.37 14.15 -4.13
N GLY A 160 1.96 13.00 -4.62
CA GLY A 160 2.81 12.04 -5.31
C GLY A 160 2.67 12.10 -6.82
N THR A 161 3.46 11.28 -7.51
CA THR A 161 3.47 11.19 -8.97
C THR A 161 2.85 9.87 -9.42
N PRO A 162 1.69 9.86 -10.11
CA PRO A 162 1.12 8.64 -10.67
C PRO A 162 1.90 8.17 -11.89
N VAL A 163 2.24 6.89 -11.96
CA VAL A 163 2.86 6.24 -13.12
C VAL A 163 2.08 4.98 -13.45
N PHE A 164 1.54 4.90 -14.66
CA PHE A 164 0.80 3.73 -15.10
C PHE A 164 1.74 2.63 -15.55
N ILE A 165 1.64 1.48 -14.91
CA ILE A 165 2.48 0.30 -15.18
C ILE A 165 1.61 -0.78 -15.79
N ARG A 166 2.05 -1.35 -16.92
CA ARG A 166 1.40 -2.53 -17.51
C ARG A 166 1.87 -3.80 -16.78
N SER A 167 1.01 -4.81 -16.68
CA SER A 167 1.27 -6.07 -15.98
C SER A 167 2.62 -6.68 -16.37
N GLU A 168 2.92 -6.73 -17.69
CA GLU A 168 4.17 -7.31 -18.20
C GLU A 168 5.45 -6.57 -17.76
N HIS A 169 5.33 -5.30 -17.33
CA HIS A 169 6.46 -4.48 -16.88
C HIS A 169 6.60 -4.41 -15.36
N LYS A 170 5.67 -5.00 -14.61
CA LYS A 170 5.62 -4.82 -13.15
C LYS A 170 6.87 -5.37 -12.44
N ALA A 171 7.37 -6.51 -12.90
CA ALA A 171 8.60 -7.09 -12.35
C ALA A 171 9.82 -6.17 -12.58
N LEU A 172 9.97 -5.59 -13.77
CA LEU A 172 11.07 -4.65 -14.07
C LEU A 172 10.95 -3.36 -13.26
N TYR A 173 9.72 -2.83 -13.16
CA TYR A 173 9.43 -1.67 -12.34
C TYR A 173 9.83 -1.91 -10.88
N HIS A 174 9.37 -3.00 -10.28
CA HIS A 174 9.68 -3.32 -8.89
C HIS A 174 11.17 -3.58 -8.67
N LEU A 175 11.82 -4.32 -9.58
CA LEU A 175 13.25 -4.58 -9.52
C LEU A 175 14.07 -3.28 -9.50
N SER A 176 13.69 -2.27 -10.29
CA SER A 176 14.40 -0.98 -10.32
C SER A 176 14.38 -0.29 -8.94
N GLY A 177 13.24 -0.34 -8.24
CA GLY A 177 13.11 0.18 -6.88
C GLY A 177 13.93 -0.61 -5.85
N VAL A 178 13.91 -1.95 -5.95
CA VAL A 178 14.71 -2.83 -5.08
C VAL A 178 16.21 -2.56 -5.26
N MET A 179 16.67 -2.37 -6.49
CA MET A 179 18.09 -2.09 -6.75
C MET A 179 18.57 -0.79 -6.09
N LEU A 180 17.83 0.30 -6.23
CA LEU A 180 18.23 1.58 -5.66
C LEU A 180 17.87 1.74 -4.18
N GLY A 181 16.75 1.17 -3.74
CA GLY A 181 16.35 1.23 -2.34
C GLY A 181 17.10 0.22 -1.47
N ASN A 182 16.84 -1.07 -1.69
CA ASN A 182 17.31 -2.10 -0.77
C ASN A 182 18.78 -2.48 -1.00
N LEU A 183 19.21 -2.67 -2.27
CA LEU A 183 20.58 -3.10 -2.54
C LEU A 183 21.58 -1.99 -2.29
N LEU A 184 21.27 -0.73 -2.65
CA LEU A 184 22.16 0.40 -2.36
C LEU A 184 22.32 0.60 -0.85
N ALA A 185 21.23 0.56 -0.08
CA ALA A 185 21.29 0.63 1.38
C ALA A 185 22.11 -0.52 1.98
N SER A 186 21.97 -1.74 1.44
CA SER A 186 22.77 -2.90 1.87
C SER A 186 24.24 -2.72 1.56
N LEU A 187 24.59 -2.19 0.39
CA LEU A 187 25.98 -1.89 0.03
C LEU A 187 26.58 -0.83 0.94
N ALA A 188 25.85 0.26 1.24
CA ALA A 188 26.31 1.28 2.19
C ALA A 188 26.57 0.69 3.58
N ALA A 189 25.65 -0.13 4.10
CA ALA A 189 25.80 -0.80 5.39
C ALA A 189 27.02 -1.75 5.42
N ILE A 190 27.23 -2.54 4.35
CA ILE A 190 28.41 -3.41 4.23
C ILE A 190 29.69 -2.57 4.21
N SER A 191 29.71 -1.48 3.43
CA SER A 191 30.87 -0.58 3.35
C SER A 191 31.19 0.04 4.71
N ALA A 192 30.20 0.54 5.42
CA ALA A 192 30.39 1.10 6.77
C ALA A 192 30.92 0.05 7.77
N ASN A 193 30.44 -1.21 7.67
CA ASN A 193 30.97 -2.30 8.50
C ASN A 193 32.45 -2.64 8.24
N LEU A 194 32.98 -2.38 7.04
CA LEU A 194 34.42 -2.54 6.78
C LEU A 194 35.26 -1.53 7.59
N TRP A 195 34.72 -0.33 7.82
CA TRP A 195 35.42 0.70 8.63
C TRP A 195 35.49 0.31 10.10
N SER A 196 34.54 -0.45 10.63
CA SER A 196 34.58 -0.95 12.00
C SER A 196 35.81 -1.86 12.25
N GLN A 197 36.31 -2.54 11.21
CA GLN A 197 37.56 -3.31 11.30
C GLN A 197 38.81 -2.40 11.46
N MET A 198 38.69 -1.12 11.16
CA MET A 198 39.71 -0.08 11.39
C MET A 198 39.47 0.67 12.72
N ASN A 199 38.58 0.18 13.59
CA ASN A 199 38.12 0.83 14.82
C ASN A 199 37.46 2.21 14.60
N ILE A 200 36.84 2.43 13.44
CA ILE A 200 36.03 3.61 13.13
C ILE A 200 34.54 3.19 13.27
N ASP A 201 33.79 3.97 14.00
CA ASP A 201 32.36 3.67 14.22
C ASP A 201 31.53 3.80 12.93
N VAL A 202 30.39 3.10 12.90
CA VAL A 202 29.52 2.99 11.72
C VAL A 202 28.91 4.34 11.34
N ASP A 203 28.56 5.19 12.29
CA ASP A 203 27.93 6.49 12.04
C ASP A 203 28.92 7.42 11.33
N THR A 204 30.17 7.49 11.81
CA THR A 204 31.25 8.22 11.13
C THR A 204 31.52 7.68 9.72
N ALA A 205 31.47 6.35 9.54
CA ALA A 205 31.63 5.75 8.22
C ALA A 205 30.48 6.11 7.25
N LEU A 206 29.24 6.12 7.72
CA LEU A 206 28.06 6.47 6.91
C LEU A 206 28.04 7.96 6.53
N GLU A 207 28.56 8.85 7.38
CA GLU A 207 28.71 10.27 7.05
C GLU A 207 29.79 10.53 5.98
N ALA A 208 30.80 9.65 5.92
CA ALA A 208 31.93 9.80 5.00
C ALA A 208 31.68 9.16 3.61
N LEU A 209 30.79 8.18 3.52
CA LEU A 209 30.48 7.41 2.31
C LEU A 209 29.32 8.02 1.52
#